data_7a9c3ae4b4bf95c6ba63d7a556f1a4d2
#
_entry.id   7a9c3ae4b4bf95c6ba63d7a556f1a4d2
#
_cell.length_a   1.000
_cell.length_b   1.000
_cell.length_c   1.000
_cell.angle_alpha   90.00
_cell.angle_beta   90.00
_cell.angle_gamma   90.00
#
_symmetry.space_group_name_H-M   'P 1'
#
loop_
_entity.id
_entity.type
_entity.pdbx_description
1 polymer ?
#
loop_
_entity_poly.entity_id
_entity_poly.type
_entity_poly.pdbx_seq_one_letter_code
_entity_poly.pdbx_strand_id
1 'polypeptide(L)'
;REAGALSKALNAAGLEVTTFPVQAPVVLVDGLDLGQADWSVVTSARTVEALQGLGVRLPGRIAAVGKATAAALEAAGYAVDLVPGKASAAGLVEEFPAGTGRVVIPGSALSKPDLPEGLRELGWQVDVFPVYTMEATREPAELAARWRAGEFAAVVVTAGSVARVIDQRLGWPEETRVLAIGQPTAKVLNELGVAASVSPSPDAEAVARAAAELVGKGNA
;
A
#
# COMPACT_ATOMS: atom_id res chain seq x y z
N ARG A 1 8.90 0.32 6.31
CA ARG A 1 9.20 1.65 6.94
C ARG A 1 7.95 2.29 7.55
N GLU A 2 6.81 2.30 6.85
CA GLU A 2 5.54 2.82 7.39
C GLU A 2 5.04 2.02 8.61
N ALA A 3 5.12 0.71 8.58
CA ALA A 3 4.79 -0.14 9.73
C ALA A 3 5.65 0.19 10.96
N GLY A 4 6.95 0.51 10.74
CA GLY A 4 7.84 0.93 11.83
C GLY A 4 7.44 2.25 12.48
N ALA A 5 7.00 3.25 11.70
CA ALA A 5 6.54 4.54 12.23
C ALA A 5 5.26 4.38 13.05
N LEU A 6 4.28 3.62 12.53
CA LEU A 6 3.03 3.34 13.22
C LEU A 6 3.26 2.57 14.52
N SER A 7 4.09 1.53 14.52
CA SER A 7 4.41 0.77 15.73
C SER A 7 5.07 1.63 16.80
N LYS A 8 5.98 2.54 16.40
CA LYS A 8 6.59 3.50 17.32
C LYS A 8 5.57 4.45 17.94
N ALA A 9 4.64 4.99 17.11
CA ALA A 9 3.60 5.88 17.59
C ALA A 9 2.61 5.18 18.56
N LEU A 10 2.22 3.93 18.24
CA LEU A 10 1.37 3.12 19.10
C LEU A 10 2.05 2.81 20.46
N ASN A 11 3.32 2.43 20.45
CA ASN A 11 4.10 2.20 21.68
C ASN A 11 4.23 3.50 22.50
N ALA A 12 4.47 4.64 21.82
CA ALA A 12 4.52 5.95 22.50
C ALA A 12 3.17 6.35 23.12
N ALA A 13 2.06 5.86 22.58
CA ALA A 13 0.72 6.02 23.14
C ALA A 13 0.41 5.01 24.27
N GLY A 14 1.39 4.24 24.74
CA GLY A 14 1.27 3.30 25.87
C GLY A 14 0.65 1.95 25.49
N LEU A 15 0.58 1.60 24.22
CA LEU A 15 0.06 0.33 23.76
C LEU A 15 1.19 -0.70 23.55
N GLU A 16 0.99 -1.92 24.00
CA GLU A 16 1.83 -3.05 23.61
C GLU A 16 1.46 -3.49 22.19
N VAL A 17 2.43 -3.51 21.28
CA VAL A 17 2.19 -3.68 19.84
C VAL A 17 2.80 -4.97 19.32
N THR A 18 1.97 -5.84 18.75
CA THR A 18 2.39 -6.95 17.92
C THR A 18 2.14 -6.59 16.45
N THR A 19 3.18 -6.60 15.62
CA THR A 19 3.07 -6.33 14.18
C THR A 19 3.26 -7.62 13.41
N PHE A 20 2.31 -7.90 12.53
CA PHE A 20 2.39 -9.04 11.62
C PHE A 20 1.96 -8.65 10.20
N PRO A 21 2.82 -8.81 9.20
CA PRO A 21 2.46 -8.59 7.81
C PRO A 21 1.66 -9.79 7.28
N VAL A 22 0.35 -9.64 7.10
CA VAL A 22 -0.51 -10.71 6.53
C VAL A 22 -0.33 -10.89 5.03
N GLN A 23 0.39 -9.97 4.40
CA GLN A 23 0.79 -10.02 2.97
C GLN A 23 2.23 -9.56 2.82
N ALA A 24 2.95 -10.17 1.90
CA ALA A 24 4.29 -9.74 1.49
C ALA A 24 4.36 -9.59 -0.04
N PRO A 25 5.20 -8.67 -0.55
CA PRO A 25 5.46 -8.61 -1.97
C PRO A 25 6.31 -9.82 -2.40
N VAL A 26 5.90 -10.45 -3.50
CA VAL A 26 6.64 -11.51 -4.16
C VAL A 26 7.00 -11.03 -5.56
N VAL A 27 8.29 -11.02 -5.88
CA VAL A 27 8.79 -10.65 -7.20
C VAL A 27 8.44 -11.78 -8.18
N LEU A 28 7.88 -11.42 -9.33
CA LEU A 28 7.34 -12.37 -10.32
C LEU A 28 8.32 -12.72 -11.43
N VAL A 29 9.44 -12.00 -11.50
CA VAL A 29 10.40 -12.10 -12.60
C VAL A 29 11.83 -12.20 -12.06
N ASP A 30 12.68 -13.02 -12.70
CA ASP A 30 14.10 -13.14 -12.33
C ASP A 30 14.98 -12.09 -13.02
N GLY A 31 14.43 -11.38 -14.00
CA GLY A 31 15.04 -10.28 -14.72
C GLY A 31 14.00 -9.55 -15.55
N LEU A 32 14.26 -8.29 -15.88
CA LEU A 32 13.35 -7.46 -16.63
C LEU A 32 14.13 -6.49 -17.51
N ASP A 33 13.78 -6.46 -18.78
CA ASP A 33 14.22 -5.44 -19.73
C ASP A 33 13.01 -4.56 -20.08
N LEU A 34 13.06 -3.29 -19.68
CA LEU A 34 12.03 -2.31 -20.01
C LEU A 34 12.22 -1.71 -21.42
N GLY A 35 13.39 -1.93 -22.03
CA GLY A 35 13.77 -1.32 -23.30
C GLY A 35 13.89 0.21 -23.20
N GLN A 36 13.82 0.88 -24.36
CA GLN A 36 13.77 2.34 -24.41
C GLN A 36 12.33 2.82 -24.28
N ALA A 37 12.11 3.90 -23.54
CA ALA A 37 10.83 4.56 -23.40
C ALA A 37 11.03 6.07 -23.19
N ASP A 38 10.02 6.86 -23.52
CA ASP A 38 10.02 8.29 -23.27
C ASP A 38 9.69 8.59 -21.81
N TRP A 39 8.85 7.74 -21.21
CA TRP A 39 8.46 7.83 -19.82
C TRP A 39 8.44 6.49 -19.09
N SER A 40 8.83 6.53 -17.84
CA SER A 40 8.57 5.47 -16.86
C SER A 40 7.61 5.99 -15.80
N VAL A 41 6.48 5.32 -15.62
CA VAL A 41 5.46 5.71 -14.63
C VAL A 41 5.49 4.71 -13.48
N VAL A 42 5.74 5.22 -12.26
CA VAL A 42 5.83 4.40 -11.05
C VAL A 42 4.72 4.76 -10.07
N THR A 43 3.95 3.77 -9.67
CA THR A 43 2.75 3.95 -8.83
C THR A 43 2.98 3.67 -7.34
N SER A 44 4.10 3.04 -6.98
CA SER A 44 4.38 2.61 -5.61
C SER A 44 5.87 2.57 -5.28
N ALA A 45 6.24 2.93 -4.07
CA ALA A 45 7.60 2.76 -3.54
C ALA A 45 8.06 1.29 -3.57
N ARG A 46 7.13 0.33 -3.42
CA ARG A 46 7.43 -1.11 -3.55
C ARG A 46 7.92 -1.49 -4.95
N THR A 47 7.42 -0.82 -5.98
CA THR A 47 7.95 -1.00 -7.34
C THR A 47 9.43 -0.61 -7.41
N VAL A 48 9.79 0.51 -6.78
CA VAL A 48 11.20 0.97 -6.74
C VAL A 48 12.09 -0.06 -6.04
N GLU A 49 11.65 -0.57 -4.89
CA GLU A 49 12.37 -1.60 -4.14
C GLU A 49 12.54 -2.90 -4.97
N ALA A 50 11.49 -3.34 -5.66
CA ALA A 50 11.54 -4.53 -6.52
C ALA A 50 12.50 -4.35 -7.70
N LEU A 51 12.46 -3.20 -8.38
CA LEU A 51 13.37 -2.90 -9.51
C LEU A 51 14.83 -2.79 -9.07
N GLN A 52 15.09 -2.19 -7.90
CA GLN A 52 16.43 -2.16 -7.33
C GLN A 52 16.95 -3.57 -7.02
N GLY A 53 16.12 -4.44 -6.43
CA GLY A 53 16.46 -5.83 -6.18
C GLY A 53 16.79 -6.63 -7.43
N LEU A 54 16.17 -6.28 -8.56
CA LEU A 54 16.43 -6.87 -9.89
C LEU A 54 17.59 -6.22 -10.65
N GLY A 55 18.16 -5.11 -10.15
CA GLY A 55 19.18 -4.32 -10.86
C GLY A 55 18.65 -3.62 -12.12
N VAL A 56 17.33 -3.43 -12.23
CA VAL A 56 16.67 -2.82 -13.39
C VAL A 56 16.65 -1.30 -13.25
N ARG A 57 17.03 -0.60 -14.32
CA ARG A 57 16.94 0.86 -14.40
C ARG A 57 15.71 1.29 -15.19
N LEU A 58 15.09 2.37 -14.73
CA LEU A 58 13.97 3.01 -15.42
C LEU A 58 14.48 3.85 -16.59
N PRO A 59 13.94 3.67 -17.82
CA PRO A 59 14.28 4.49 -18.97
C PRO A 59 13.47 5.81 -19.00
N GLY A 60 13.97 6.79 -19.75
CA GLY A 60 13.27 8.04 -20.06
C GLY A 60 13.03 8.95 -18.87
N ARG A 61 12.03 9.83 -18.99
CA ARG A 61 11.55 10.72 -17.94
C ARG A 61 10.73 9.93 -16.92
N ILE A 62 10.67 10.40 -15.70
CA ILE A 62 10.06 9.63 -14.61
C ILE A 62 8.86 10.36 -14.02
N ALA A 63 7.73 9.69 -13.98
CA ALA A 63 6.53 10.14 -13.28
C ALA A 63 6.21 9.24 -12.09
N ALA A 64 5.92 9.85 -10.94
CA ALA A 64 5.49 9.18 -9.72
C ALA A 64 4.04 9.56 -9.41
N VAL A 65 3.18 8.60 -9.06
CA VAL A 65 1.76 8.88 -8.71
C VAL A 65 1.63 9.68 -7.42
N GLY A 66 2.62 9.67 -6.54
CA GLY A 66 2.55 10.44 -5.31
C GLY A 66 3.90 10.68 -4.63
N LYS A 67 3.91 11.60 -3.68
CA LYS A 67 5.12 12.08 -2.99
C LYS A 67 5.96 10.96 -2.34
N ALA A 68 5.33 9.96 -1.74
CA ALA A 68 6.06 8.84 -1.14
C ALA A 68 6.81 8.01 -2.19
N THR A 69 6.21 7.82 -3.38
CA THR A 69 6.86 7.14 -4.51
C THR A 69 7.97 7.99 -5.10
N ALA A 70 7.76 9.30 -5.23
CA ALA A 70 8.79 10.25 -5.68
C ALA A 70 10.01 10.22 -4.74
N ALA A 71 9.81 10.32 -3.44
CA ALA A 71 10.89 10.22 -2.45
C ALA A 71 11.66 8.89 -2.52
N ALA A 72 10.99 7.77 -2.79
CA ALA A 72 11.64 6.48 -2.98
C ALA A 72 12.48 6.45 -4.26
N LEU A 73 12.00 7.04 -5.36
CA LEU A 73 12.74 7.19 -6.63
C LEU A 73 13.97 8.08 -6.46
N GLU A 74 13.82 9.22 -5.80
CA GLU A 74 14.92 10.14 -5.51
C GLU A 74 15.99 9.47 -4.63
N ALA A 75 15.58 8.73 -3.60
CA ALA A 75 16.48 7.94 -2.77
C ALA A 75 17.19 6.82 -3.55
N ALA A 76 16.60 6.35 -4.65
CA ALA A 76 17.18 5.40 -5.60
C ALA A 76 18.07 6.05 -6.68
N GLY A 77 18.23 7.39 -6.65
CA GLY A 77 19.08 8.15 -7.56
C GLY A 77 18.42 8.57 -8.86
N TYR A 78 17.08 8.58 -8.93
CA TYR A 78 16.33 9.10 -10.08
C TYR A 78 15.91 10.55 -9.87
N ALA A 79 15.94 11.34 -10.94
CA ALA A 79 15.23 12.60 -10.98
C ALA A 79 13.76 12.33 -11.34
N VAL A 80 12.81 12.89 -10.60
CA VAL A 80 11.38 12.73 -10.86
C VAL A 80 10.87 13.97 -11.58
N ASP A 81 10.38 13.78 -12.80
CA ASP A 81 9.94 14.87 -13.69
C ASP A 81 8.49 15.30 -13.45
N LEU A 82 7.64 14.36 -12.95
CA LEU A 82 6.21 14.62 -12.73
C LEU A 82 5.71 13.93 -11.46
N VAL A 83 5.08 14.72 -10.60
CA VAL A 83 4.31 14.24 -9.44
C VAL A 83 3.02 15.05 -9.40
N PRO A 84 1.84 14.41 -9.55
CA PRO A 84 0.59 15.15 -9.61
C PRO A 84 0.23 15.77 -8.25
N GLY A 85 -0.49 16.88 -8.28
CA GLY A 85 -1.01 17.54 -7.09
C GLY A 85 -1.98 16.64 -6.32
N LYS A 86 -2.77 15.80 -7.02
CA LYS A 86 -3.61 14.78 -6.45
C LYS A 86 -2.97 13.39 -6.63
N ALA A 87 -2.52 12.78 -5.56
CA ALA A 87 -1.84 11.48 -5.55
C ALA A 87 -2.79 10.33 -5.92
N SER A 88 -3.13 10.19 -7.19
CA SER A 88 -4.01 9.16 -7.76
C SER A 88 -3.68 8.90 -9.23
N ALA A 89 -4.13 7.76 -9.77
CA ALA A 89 -4.04 7.47 -11.20
C ALA A 89 -4.72 8.56 -12.05
N ALA A 90 -5.94 8.96 -11.68
CA ALA A 90 -6.66 10.03 -12.36
C ALA A 90 -5.91 11.37 -12.31
N GLY A 91 -5.39 11.76 -11.12
CA GLY A 91 -4.60 13.00 -11.00
C GLY A 91 -3.33 12.98 -11.85
N LEU A 92 -2.68 11.82 -11.99
CA LEU A 92 -1.53 11.69 -12.88
C LEU A 92 -1.94 11.85 -14.35
N VAL A 93 -3.04 11.21 -14.78
CA VAL A 93 -3.54 11.32 -16.16
C VAL A 93 -3.93 12.77 -16.49
N GLU A 94 -4.58 13.49 -15.55
CA GLU A 94 -4.95 14.91 -15.73
C GLU A 94 -3.74 15.82 -15.99
N GLU A 95 -2.59 15.54 -15.36
CA GLU A 95 -1.39 16.37 -15.46
C GLU A 95 -0.34 15.80 -16.43
N PHE A 96 -0.56 14.58 -16.96
CA PHE A 96 0.39 13.96 -17.89
C PHE A 96 0.32 14.62 -19.27
N PRO A 97 1.46 14.92 -19.91
CA PRO A 97 1.45 15.50 -21.25
C PRO A 97 0.88 14.51 -22.28
N ALA A 98 0.14 15.02 -23.26
CA ALA A 98 -0.21 14.22 -24.43
C ALA A 98 1.04 13.90 -25.28
N GLY A 99 1.05 12.74 -25.96
CA GLY A 99 2.20 12.32 -26.74
C GLY A 99 1.93 11.04 -27.52
N THR A 100 2.88 10.68 -28.40
CA THR A 100 2.77 9.50 -29.29
C THR A 100 3.89 8.48 -29.08
N GLY A 101 4.77 8.73 -28.10
CA GLY A 101 5.89 7.84 -27.77
C GLY A 101 5.48 6.67 -26.87
N ARG A 102 6.47 6.08 -26.22
CA ARG A 102 6.31 4.89 -25.40
C ARG A 102 6.39 5.20 -23.91
N VAL A 103 5.41 4.72 -23.16
CA VAL A 103 5.37 4.76 -21.68
C VAL A 103 5.48 3.34 -21.13
N VAL A 104 6.37 3.11 -20.18
CA VAL A 104 6.46 1.86 -19.45
C VAL A 104 5.95 2.03 -18.02
N ILE A 105 5.14 1.07 -17.56
CA ILE A 105 4.57 1.05 -16.22
C ILE A 105 4.96 -0.25 -15.51
N PRO A 106 6.15 -0.31 -14.89
CA PRO A 106 6.46 -1.42 -14.00
C PRO A 106 5.65 -1.30 -12.70
N GLY A 107 5.13 -2.42 -12.20
CA GLY A 107 4.32 -2.35 -10.99
C GLY A 107 3.77 -3.68 -10.49
N SER A 108 2.72 -3.60 -9.69
CA SER A 108 2.02 -4.76 -9.17
C SER A 108 1.17 -5.44 -10.24
N ALA A 109 1.13 -6.77 -10.24
CA ALA A 109 0.19 -7.55 -11.06
C ALA A 109 -1.28 -7.28 -10.68
N LEU A 110 -1.52 -6.70 -9.51
CA LEU A 110 -2.87 -6.34 -9.02
C LEU A 110 -3.25 -4.89 -9.32
N SER A 111 -2.45 -4.17 -10.14
CA SER A 111 -2.75 -2.78 -10.52
C SER A 111 -4.01 -2.71 -11.37
N LYS A 112 -4.80 -1.66 -11.16
CA LYS A 112 -6.00 -1.40 -11.95
C LYS A 112 -5.64 -0.89 -13.34
N PRO A 113 -6.51 -1.08 -14.36
CA PRO A 113 -6.27 -0.65 -15.73
C PRO A 113 -6.44 0.86 -15.97
N ASP A 114 -7.05 1.59 -15.05
CA ASP A 114 -7.43 3.01 -15.20
C ASP A 114 -6.25 3.90 -15.66
N LEU A 115 -5.07 3.69 -15.08
CA LEU A 115 -3.88 4.49 -15.42
C LEU A 115 -3.35 4.18 -16.84
N PRO A 116 -3.07 2.93 -17.23
CA PRO A 116 -2.64 2.64 -18.58
C PRO A 116 -3.69 3.01 -19.65
N GLU A 117 -4.97 2.88 -19.35
CA GLU A 117 -6.06 3.29 -20.26
C GLU A 117 -6.08 4.80 -20.45
N GLY A 118 -6.05 5.59 -19.36
CA GLY A 118 -6.01 7.04 -19.45
C GLY A 118 -4.77 7.59 -20.19
N LEU A 119 -3.59 6.95 -20.03
CA LEU A 119 -2.40 7.34 -20.78
C LEU A 119 -2.50 7.00 -22.27
N ARG A 120 -3.18 5.90 -22.63
CA ARG A 120 -3.46 5.56 -24.04
C ARG A 120 -4.43 6.57 -24.69
N GLU A 121 -5.42 7.06 -23.94
CA GLU A 121 -6.33 8.12 -24.39
C GLU A 121 -5.59 9.44 -24.68
N LEU A 122 -4.46 9.70 -23.99
CA LEU A 122 -3.56 10.82 -24.27
C LEU A 122 -2.63 10.59 -25.47
N GLY A 123 -2.73 9.45 -26.17
CA GLY A 123 -2.00 9.10 -27.38
C GLY A 123 -0.76 8.24 -27.19
N TRP A 124 -0.40 7.87 -25.96
CA TRP A 124 0.80 7.10 -25.66
C TRP A 124 0.66 5.60 -25.97
N GLN A 125 1.75 4.98 -26.42
CA GLN A 125 1.89 3.53 -26.42
C GLN A 125 2.30 3.08 -25.03
N VAL A 126 1.43 2.31 -24.36
CA VAL A 126 1.62 1.97 -22.93
C VAL A 126 1.85 0.48 -22.75
N ASP A 127 3.02 0.14 -22.21
CA ASP A 127 3.40 -1.21 -21.81
C ASP A 127 3.40 -1.35 -20.29
N VAL A 128 2.66 -2.33 -19.78
CA VAL A 128 2.58 -2.63 -18.35
C VAL A 128 3.42 -3.86 -18.05
N PHE A 129 4.30 -3.74 -17.06
CA PHE A 129 5.19 -4.82 -16.62
C PHE A 129 4.82 -5.25 -15.18
N PRO A 130 4.15 -6.40 -14.99
CA PRO A 130 3.95 -6.97 -13.68
C PRO A 130 5.29 -7.45 -13.09
N VAL A 131 5.81 -6.69 -12.13
CA VAL A 131 7.11 -6.97 -11.48
C VAL A 131 6.92 -7.77 -10.20
N TYR A 132 5.87 -7.48 -9.46
CA TYR A 132 5.56 -8.15 -8.20
C TYR A 132 4.06 -8.34 -8.02
N THR A 133 3.72 -9.25 -7.13
CA THR A 133 2.36 -9.39 -6.58
C THR A 133 2.38 -9.31 -5.06
N MET A 134 1.22 -9.22 -4.44
CA MET A 134 1.07 -9.34 -2.99
C MET A 134 0.52 -10.73 -2.68
N GLU A 135 1.29 -11.54 -1.95
CA GLU A 135 0.85 -12.85 -1.51
C GLU A 135 0.61 -12.86 0.01
N ALA A 136 -0.37 -13.67 0.42
CA ALA A 136 -0.64 -13.85 1.84
C ALA A 136 0.55 -14.57 2.50
N THR A 137 1.05 -14.00 3.60
CA THR A 137 2.08 -14.62 4.42
C THR A 137 1.46 -15.67 5.35
N ARG A 138 2.24 -16.67 5.73
CA ARG A 138 1.81 -17.62 6.74
C ARG A 138 2.05 -17.02 8.12
N GLU A 139 0.98 -16.90 8.90
CA GLU A 139 1.07 -16.46 10.28
C GLU A 139 1.75 -17.51 11.17
N PRO A 140 2.56 -17.09 12.16
CA PRO A 140 3.06 -17.97 13.20
C PRO A 140 1.89 -18.62 13.96
N ALA A 141 1.98 -19.93 14.23
CA ALA A 141 0.91 -20.68 14.89
C ALA A 141 0.52 -20.08 16.26
N GLU A 142 1.50 -19.60 17.02
CA GLU A 142 1.28 -18.91 18.30
C GLU A 142 0.47 -17.63 18.14
N LEU A 143 0.80 -16.79 17.14
CA LEU A 143 0.06 -15.56 16.86
C LEU A 143 -1.38 -15.87 16.45
N ALA A 144 -1.59 -16.88 15.61
CA ALA A 144 -2.92 -17.30 15.20
C ALA A 144 -3.75 -17.84 16.38
N ALA A 145 -3.11 -18.54 17.32
CA ALA A 145 -3.77 -19.01 18.53
C ALA A 145 -4.20 -17.85 19.42
N ARG A 146 -3.30 -16.90 19.71
CA ARG A 146 -3.59 -15.69 20.47
C ARG A 146 -4.69 -14.85 19.82
N TRP A 147 -4.67 -14.72 18.50
CA TRP A 147 -5.71 -14.02 17.74
C TRP A 147 -7.09 -14.65 17.96
N ARG A 148 -7.19 -15.98 17.77
CA ARG A 148 -8.45 -16.71 17.95
C ARG A 148 -8.96 -16.72 19.40
N ALA A 149 -8.04 -16.61 20.36
CA ALA A 149 -8.36 -16.51 21.77
C ALA A 149 -8.83 -15.09 22.18
N GLY A 150 -8.86 -14.12 21.25
CA GLY A 150 -9.28 -12.75 21.57
C GLY A 150 -8.29 -11.98 22.46
N GLU A 151 -7.01 -12.39 22.54
CA GLU A 151 -6.02 -11.77 23.41
C GLU A 151 -5.62 -10.34 23.00
N PHE A 152 -6.04 -9.89 21.82
CA PHE A 152 -5.76 -8.54 21.35
C PHE A 152 -6.96 -7.62 21.58
N ALA A 153 -6.78 -6.57 22.39
CA ALA A 153 -7.81 -5.59 22.67
C ALA A 153 -8.28 -4.83 21.42
N ALA A 154 -7.37 -4.61 20.47
CA ALA A 154 -7.69 -3.96 19.21
C ALA A 154 -6.74 -4.39 18.08
N VAL A 155 -7.20 -4.26 16.84
CA VAL A 155 -6.38 -4.39 15.64
C VAL A 155 -6.47 -3.14 14.78
N VAL A 156 -5.32 -2.67 14.28
CA VAL A 156 -5.26 -1.59 13.28
C VAL A 156 -5.11 -2.23 11.89
N VAL A 157 -6.12 -2.02 11.06
CA VAL A 157 -6.15 -2.52 9.68
C VAL A 157 -5.70 -1.42 8.72
N THR A 158 -4.55 -1.64 8.07
CA THR A 158 -3.87 -0.61 7.27
C THR A 158 -4.26 -0.58 5.79
N ALA A 159 -5.01 -1.56 5.30
CA ALA A 159 -5.52 -1.61 3.93
C ALA A 159 -6.71 -2.56 3.80
N GLY A 160 -7.59 -2.30 2.82
CA GLY A 160 -8.72 -3.19 2.54
C GLY A 160 -8.28 -4.61 2.08
N SER A 161 -7.14 -4.73 1.39
CA SER A 161 -6.57 -6.05 1.06
C SER A 161 -6.15 -6.83 2.30
N VAL A 162 -5.62 -6.17 3.32
CA VAL A 162 -5.29 -6.77 4.62
C VAL A 162 -6.57 -7.27 5.31
N ALA A 163 -7.65 -6.47 5.31
CA ALA A 163 -8.94 -6.88 5.85
C ALA A 163 -9.44 -8.18 5.24
N ARG A 164 -9.40 -8.30 3.91
CA ARG A 164 -9.82 -9.51 3.19
C ARG A 164 -8.99 -10.74 3.54
N VAL A 165 -7.67 -10.58 3.72
CA VAL A 165 -6.81 -11.71 4.13
C VAL A 165 -7.09 -12.14 5.56
N ILE A 166 -7.30 -11.20 6.48
CA ILE A 166 -7.69 -11.53 7.87
C ILE A 166 -9.01 -12.29 7.86
N ASP A 167 -10.01 -11.78 7.17
CA ASP A 167 -11.33 -12.38 7.05
C ASP A 167 -11.27 -13.84 6.55
N GLN A 168 -10.56 -14.05 5.45
CA GLN A 168 -10.46 -15.37 4.81
C GLN A 168 -9.68 -16.41 5.61
N ARG A 169 -8.72 -16.00 6.42
CA ARG A 169 -7.75 -16.92 7.04
C ARG A 169 -7.83 -17.00 8.56
N LEU A 170 -8.13 -15.91 9.22
CA LEU A 170 -8.07 -15.80 10.67
C LEU A 170 -9.45 -15.59 11.30
N GLY A 171 -10.39 -15.01 10.56
CA GLY A 171 -11.65 -14.53 11.10
C GLY A 171 -11.47 -13.33 12.03
N TRP A 172 -12.56 -12.90 12.69
CA TRP A 172 -12.60 -11.74 13.56
C TRP A 172 -13.10 -12.15 14.94
N PRO A 173 -12.23 -12.11 15.96
CA PRO A 173 -12.67 -12.37 17.34
C PRO A 173 -13.63 -11.29 17.82
N GLU A 174 -14.71 -11.66 18.53
CA GLU A 174 -15.75 -10.73 18.97
C GLU A 174 -15.23 -9.65 19.93
N GLU A 175 -14.26 -10.01 20.77
CA GLU A 175 -13.66 -9.11 21.76
C GLU A 175 -12.65 -8.12 21.16
N THR A 176 -12.13 -8.40 19.97
CA THR A 176 -11.11 -7.56 19.34
C THR A 176 -11.73 -6.39 18.58
N ARG A 177 -11.47 -5.18 19.03
CA ARG A 177 -11.95 -3.96 18.36
C ARG A 177 -11.15 -3.69 17.10
N VAL A 178 -11.83 -3.21 16.06
CA VAL A 178 -11.21 -2.96 14.77
C VAL A 178 -11.10 -1.46 14.50
N LEU A 179 -9.90 -1.00 14.20
CA LEU A 179 -9.61 0.37 13.76
C LEU A 179 -9.14 0.34 12.30
N ALA A 180 -9.89 0.93 11.40
CA ALA A 180 -9.47 1.19 10.03
C ALA A 180 -8.57 2.42 9.97
N ILE A 181 -7.46 2.34 9.21
CA ILE A 181 -6.55 3.48 9.01
C ILE A 181 -7.21 4.67 8.30
N GLY A 182 -8.30 4.42 7.56
CA GLY A 182 -9.04 5.44 6.84
C GLY A 182 -10.28 4.87 6.15
N GLN A 183 -11.08 5.77 5.55
CA GLN A 183 -12.37 5.45 4.94
C GLN A 183 -12.34 4.33 3.88
N PRO A 184 -11.35 4.24 2.96
CA PRO A 184 -11.29 3.15 1.98
C PRO A 184 -11.19 1.77 2.63
N THR A 185 -10.45 1.67 3.75
CA THR A 185 -10.31 0.42 4.52
C THR A 185 -11.59 0.11 5.29
N ALA A 186 -12.21 1.11 5.91
CA ALA A 186 -13.49 0.95 6.61
C ALA A 186 -14.59 0.46 5.68
N LYS A 187 -14.65 0.96 4.46
CA LYS A 187 -15.62 0.48 3.44
C LYS A 187 -15.48 -1.02 3.21
N VAL A 188 -14.25 -1.52 3.05
CA VAL A 188 -14.01 -2.96 2.85
C VAL A 188 -14.40 -3.76 4.09
N LEU A 189 -14.06 -3.29 5.30
CA LEU A 189 -14.47 -3.95 6.55
C LEU A 189 -16.00 -4.04 6.66
N ASN A 190 -16.71 -2.97 6.33
CA ASN A 190 -18.17 -2.96 6.31
C ASN A 190 -18.76 -3.93 5.28
N GLU A 191 -18.17 -4.05 4.08
CA GLU A 191 -18.54 -5.05 3.07
C GLU A 191 -18.37 -6.49 3.58
N LEU A 192 -17.42 -6.72 4.50
CA LEU A 192 -17.17 -7.99 5.17
C LEU A 192 -18.03 -8.21 6.43
N GLY A 193 -18.91 -7.27 6.75
CA GLY A 193 -19.75 -7.34 7.96
C GLY A 193 -19.01 -7.01 9.26
N VAL A 194 -17.81 -6.42 9.19
CA VAL A 194 -16.96 -6.11 10.34
C VAL A 194 -17.17 -4.67 10.77
N ALA A 195 -17.66 -4.46 12.00
CA ALA A 195 -17.78 -3.15 12.59
C ALA A 195 -16.39 -2.58 12.93
N ALA A 196 -16.10 -1.38 12.43
CA ALA A 196 -14.80 -0.76 12.62
C ALA A 196 -14.93 0.73 12.93
N SER A 197 -14.11 1.21 13.88
CA SER A 197 -13.83 2.63 14.01
C SER A 197 -12.89 3.10 12.90
N VAL A 198 -12.90 4.38 12.58
CA VAL A 198 -12.05 4.96 11.53
C VAL A 198 -11.13 6.01 12.13
N SER A 199 -9.84 5.93 11.80
CA SER A 199 -8.91 6.99 12.17
C SER A 199 -9.27 8.30 11.45
N PRO A 200 -9.19 9.46 12.12
CA PRO A 200 -9.46 10.76 11.51
C PRO A 200 -8.45 11.11 10.39
N SER A 201 -7.25 10.56 10.45
CA SER A 201 -6.19 10.71 9.46
C SER A 201 -5.36 9.41 9.37
N PRO A 202 -4.74 9.09 8.23
CA PRO A 202 -3.88 7.93 8.08
C PRO A 202 -2.46 8.13 8.66
N ASP A 203 -2.13 9.31 9.20
CA ASP A 203 -0.85 9.52 9.84
C ASP A 203 -0.68 8.70 11.13
N ALA A 204 0.56 8.29 11.43
CA ALA A 204 0.85 7.36 12.50
C ALA A 204 0.39 7.84 13.88
N GLU A 205 0.47 9.15 14.14
CA GLU A 205 0.08 9.73 15.45
C GLU A 205 -1.43 9.77 15.62
N ALA A 206 -2.19 10.13 14.56
CA ALA A 206 -3.64 10.12 14.60
C ALA A 206 -4.18 8.71 14.78
N VAL A 207 -3.61 7.73 14.09
CA VAL A 207 -3.97 6.31 14.24
C VAL A 207 -3.65 5.83 15.64
N ALA A 208 -2.50 6.20 16.22
CA ALA A 208 -2.11 5.80 17.56
C ALA A 208 -3.05 6.38 18.63
N ARG A 209 -3.44 7.65 18.53
CA ARG A 209 -4.43 8.26 19.42
C ARG A 209 -5.79 7.56 19.33
N ALA A 210 -6.27 7.33 18.11
CA ALA A 210 -7.55 6.64 17.91
C ALA A 210 -7.53 5.20 18.46
N ALA A 211 -6.41 4.49 18.31
CA ALA A 211 -6.24 3.15 18.87
C ALA A 211 -6.24 3.17 20.42
N ALA A 212 -5.53 4.11 21.04
CA ALA A 212 -5.49 4.25 22.50
C ALA A 212 -6.89 4.58 23.07
N GLU A 213 -7.63 5.50 22.45
CA GLU A 213 -9.02 5.81 22.81
C GLU A 213 -9.93 4.58 22.65
N LEU A 214 -9.75 3.81 21.58
CA LEU A 214 -10.52 2.62 21.33
C LEU A 214 -10.28 1.56 22.39
N VAL A 215 -9.04 1.35 22.80
CA VAL A 215 -8.67 0.40 23.87
C VAL A 215 -9.15 0.91 25.24
N GLY A 216 -8.99 2.21 25.54
CA GLY A 216 -9.36 2.81 26.84
C GLY A 216 -10.86 2.74 27.14
N LYS A 217 -11.72 2.85 26.15
CA LYS A 217 -13.20 2.74 26.30
C LYS A 217 -13.71 1.35 26.73
N GLY A 218 -12.86 0.37 26.85
CA GLY A 218 -13.22 -0.98 27.25
C GLY A 218 -12.80 -1.36 28.65
N ASN A 219 -12.08 -0.49 29.33
CA ASN A 219 -11.65 -0.67 30.73
C ASN A 219 -12.48 0.18 31.73
N ALA A 220 -13.59 0.76 31.27
CA ALA A 220 -14.50 1.56 32.08
C ALA A 220 -15.84 0.84 32.33
#